data_f4277eef27134385cbfe50ee60437c60
#
_entry.id   f4277eef27134385cbfe50ee60437c60
#
_cell.length_a   1.000
_cell.length_b   1.000
_cell.length_c   1.000
_cell.angle_alpha   90.00
_cell.angle_beta   90.00
_cell.angle_gamma   90.00
#
_symmetry.space_group_name_H-M   'P 1'
#
loop_
_entity.id
_entity.type
_entity.pdbx_description
1 polymer ?
#
loop_
_entity_poly.entity_id
_entity_poly.type
_entity_poly.pdbx_seq_one_letter_code
_entity_poly.pdbx_strand_id
1 'polypeptide(L)'
;ERLNRGKVDVEDFKRFRLQQGIYGQRQDDVQMVRTKLSTGRMTTDQLLCLSDFADRYSNGILHVTTRQDFQFHFVKLEDVSKGLQDLADYGLTTREACGNTVRNVTACHKAGTCKEEIFDVAPYGKAVTNYLIRHAVTQNLPRKFKISFGGCSGCGLAPIHDIGLNAQIRNKD
;
A
#
# COMPACT_ATOMS: atom_id res chain seq x y z
N GLU A 1 17.75 -17.86 -0.58
CA GLU A 1 18.60 -19.01 -0.25
C GLU A 1 17.83 -20.24 0.25
N ARG A 2 16.92 -20.12 1.25
CA ARG A 2 16.18 -21.28 1.80
C ARG A 2 15.24 -21.92 0.79
N LEU A 3 14.58 -21.11 -0.06
CA LEU A 3 13.73 -21.60 -1.14
C LEU A 3 14.55 -22.39 -2.17
N ASN A 4 15.67 -21.82 -2.63
CA ASN A 4 16.54 -22.46 -3.63
C ASN A 4 17.20 -23.74 -3.11
N ARG A 5 17.28 -23.92 -1.77
CA ARG A 5 17.77 -25.14 -1.13
C ARG A 5 16.67 -26.14 -0.79
N GLY A 6 15.42 -25.92 -1.23
CA GLY A 6 14.27 -26.76 -0.92
C GLY A 6 13.87 -26.81 0.56
N LYS A 7 14.29 -25.81 1.36
CA LYS A 7 14.02 -25.74 2.82
C LYS A 7 12.71 -25.03 3.17
N VAL A 8 12.02 -24.46 2.18
CA VAL A 8 10.74 -23.75 2.36
C VAL A 8 9.81 -24.18 1.23
N ASP A 9 8.59 -24.52 1.57
CA ASP A 9 7.56 -24.85 0.59
C ASP A 9 7.24 -23.63 -0.30
N VAL A 10 6.96 -23.86 -1.57
CA VAL A 10 6.73 -22.82 -2.57
C VAL A 10 5.47 -22.01 -2.26
N GLU A 11 4.40 -22.64 -1.80
CA GLU A 11 3.15 -21.96 -1.46
C GLU A 11 3.28 -21.17 -0.16
N ASP A 12 4.01 -21.67 0.83
CA ASP A 12 4.31 -20.94 2.06
C ASP A 12 5.17 -19.70 1.76
N PHE A 13 6.16 -19.83 0.89
CA PHE A 13 6.95 -18.69 0.43
C PHE A 13 6.09 -17.66 -0.30
N LYS A 14 5.18 -18.11 -1.15
CA LYS A 14 4.26 -17.25 -1.86
C LYS A 14 3.34 -16.47 -0.91
N ARG A 15 2.78 -17.11 0.11
CA ARG A 15 1.97 -16.44 1.15
C ARG A 15 2.80 -15.38 1.88
N PHE A 16 4.00 -15.75 2.31
CA PHE A 16 4.90 -14.84 3.00
C PHE A 16 5.21 -13.60 2.15
N ARG A 17 5.66 -13.76 0.89
CA ARG A 17 6.01 -12.62 0.04
C ARG A 17 4.83 -11.72 -0.28
N LEU A 18 3.62 -12.28 -0.45
CA LEU A 18 2.41 -11.48 -0.68
C LEU A 18 2.12 -10.54 0.50
N GLN A 19 2.29 -11.02 1.74
CA GLN A 19 2.15 -10.18 2.93
C GLN A 19 3.22 -9.08 3.01
N GLN A 20 4.37 -9.29 2.38
CA GLN A 20 5.43 -8.27 2.26
C GLN A 20 5.21 -7.30 1.08
N GLY A 21 4.11 -7.41 0.34
CA GLY A 21 3.84 -6.55 -0.82
C GLY A 21 4.55 -6.97 -2.10
N ILE A 22 4.99 -8.23 -2.19
CA ILE A 22 5.75 -8.76 -3.31
C ILE A 22 4.90 -9.75 -4.09
N TYR A 23 4.77 -9.52 -5.39
CA TYR A 23 4.02 -10.36 -6.33
C TYR A 23 4.95 -10.97 -7.37
N GLY A 24 4.82 -12.28 -7.64
CA GLY A 24 5.47 -12.88 -8.82
C GLY A 24 4.86 -12.33 -10.10
N GLN A 25 5.67 -11.98 -11.04
CA GLN A 25 5.24 -11.59 -12.38
C GLN A 25 5.11 -12.82 -13.29
N ARG A 26 4.63 -12.60 -14.51
CA ARG A 26 4.59 -13.65 -15.54
C ARG A 26 5.97 -13.98 -16.10
N GLN A 27 6.86 -12.98 -16.09
CA GLN A 27 8.25 -13.15 -16.49
C GLN A 27 9.01 -13.89 -15.40
N ASP A 28 9.92 -14.75 -15.80
CA ASP A 28 10.73 -15.54 -14.90
C ASP A 28 11.68 -14.66 -14.07
N ASP A 29 11.97 -15.09 -12.86
CA ASP A 29 12.93 -14.52 -11.91
C ASP A 29 12.71 -13.07 -11.46
N VAL A 30 11.58 -12.44 -11.84
CA VAL A 30 11.26 -11.07 -11.44
C VAL A 30 9.96 -10.96 -10.64
N GLN A 31 9.91 -9.94 -9.81
CA GLN A 31 8.82 -9.65 -8.91
C GLN A 31 8.27 -8.25 -9.16
N MET A 32 7.01 -8.05 -8.83
CA MET A 32 6.43 -6.73 -8.64
C MET A 32 6.43 -6.42 -7.15
N VAL A 33 7.03 -5.28 -6.78
CA VAL A 33 6.98 -4.73 -5.42
C VAL A 33 5.96 -3.60 -5.39
N ARG A 34 5.09 -3.59 -4.37
CA ARG A 34 4.09 -2.53 -4.18
C ARG A 34 4.27 -1.89 -2.82
N THR A 35 4.32 -0.56 -2.80
CA THR A 35 4.30 0.21 -1.56
C THR A 35 2.91 0.23 -0.93
N LYS A 36 2.82 0.70 0.32
CA LYS A 36 1.57 0.99 1.01
C LYS A 36 1.67 2.42 1.55
N LEU A 37 1.10 3.36 0.81
CA LEU A 37 1.09 4.79 1.14
C LEU A 37 -0.27 5.18 1.70
N SER A 38 -0.39 5.24 3.02
CA SER A 38 -1.66 5.62 3.65
C SER A 38 -2.18 6.95 3.10
N THR A 39 -3.39 6.91 2.55
CA THR A 39 -4.07 8.08 1.94
C THR A 39 -3.34 8.72 0.75
N GLY A 40 -2.32 8.05 0.21
CA GLY A 40 -1.53 8.53 -0.93
C GLY A 40 -0.59 9.70 -0.62
N ARG A 41 -0.45 10.09 0.64
CA ARG A 41 0.44 11.19 1.04
C ARG A 41 1.87 10.71 1.24
N MET A 42 2.82 11.51 0.77
CA MET A 42 4.24 11.27 0.92
C MET A 42 5.00 12.59 1.02
N THR A 43 6.21 12.54 1.55
CA THR A 43 7.14 13.67 1.56
C THR A 43 7.98 13.69 0.27
N THR A 44 8.67 14.79 0.01
CA THR A 44 9.63 14.90 -1.11
C THR A 44 10.73 13.85 -0.99
N ASP A 45 11.28 13.64 0.20
CA ASP A 45 12.34 12.65 0.43
C ASP A 45 11.85 11.23 0.15
N GLN A 46 10.60 10.93 0.52
CA GLN A 46 9.98 9.65 0.17
C GLN A 46 9.81 9.48 -1.35
N LEU A 47 9.42 10.54 -2.06
CA LEU A 47 9.32 10.49 -3.52
C LEU A 47 10.69 10.29 -4.18
N LEU A 48 11.74 10.96 -3.68
CA LEU A 48 13.11 10.75 -4.15
C LEU A 48 13.57 9.30 -3.89
N CYS A 49 13.30 8.77 -2.71
CA CYS A 49 13.59 7.36 -2.39
C CYS A 49 12.88 6.39 -3.33
N LEU A 50 11.60 6.66 -3.68
CA LEU A 50 10.84 5.84 -4.63
C LEU A 50 11.45 5.91 -6.05
N SER A 51 11.91 7.10 -6.47
CA SER A 51 12.63 7.28 -7.74
C SER A 51 13.93 6.47 -7.76
N ASP A 52 14.74 6.61 -6.72
CA ASP A 52 15.97 5.84 -6.56
C ASP A 52 15.72 4.32 -6.58
N PHE A 53 14.67 3.86 -5.92
CA PHE A 53 14.28 2.46 -5.95
C PHE A 53 13.95 1.99 -7.38
N ALA A 54 13.21 2.81 -8.15
CA ALA A 54 12.85 2.49 -9.53
C ALA A 54 14.10 2.34 -10.41
N ASP A 55 15.06 3.24 -10.26
CA ASP A 55 16.30 3.24 -11.06
C ASP A 55 17.24 2.09 -10.68
N ARG A 56 17.36 1.78 -9.39
CA ARG A 56 18.33 0.79 -8.89
C ARG A 56 17.84 -0.64 -8.92
N TYR A 57 16.56 -0.86 -8.71
CA TYR A 57 15.99 -2.21 -8.47
C TYR A 57 14.90 -2.60 -9.47
N SER A 58 14.41 -1.66 -10.29
CA SER A 58 13.33 -1.86 -11.23
C SER A 58 13.78 -1.45 -12.65
N ASN A 59 12.85 -1.07 -13.48
CA ASN A 59 13.09 -0.62 -14.85
C ASN A 59 13.04 0.90 -15.03
N GLY A 60 13.25 1.67 -13.97
CA GLY A 60 13.20 3.13 -14.00
C GLY A 60 11.78 3.73 -14.02
N ILE A 61 10.73 2.92 -13.88
CA ILE A 61 9.34 3.37 -13.97
C ILE A 61 8.61 3.18 -12.65
N LEU A 62 8.02 4.27 -12.13
CA LEU A 62 7.04 4.23 -11.05
C LEU A 62 5.63 4.12 -11.64
N HIS A 63 4.95 3.04 -11.34
CA HIS A 63 3.57 2.85 -11.75
C HIS A 63 2.62 3.26 -10.62
N VAL A 64 1.88 4.36 -10.81
CA VAL A 64 0.85 4.83 -9.88
C VAL A 64 -0.38 3.93 -9.96
N THR A 65 -0.93 3.55 -8.82
CA THR A 65 -2.11 2.69 -8.77
C THR A 65 -3.39 3.47 -8.41
N THR A 66 -4.54 2.90 -8.74
CA THR A 66 -5.86 3.45 -8.34
C THR A 66 -6.11 3.40 -6.82
N ARG A 67 -5.19 2.79 -6.05
CA ARG A 67 -5.23 2.78 -4.59
C ARG A 67 -4.16 3.65 -3.94
N GLN A 68 -3.68 4.66 -4.69
CA GLN A 68 -2.76 5.66 -4.17
C GLN A 68 -1.43 5.03 -3.67
N ASP A 69 -1.00 3.96 -4.33
CA ASP A 69 0.27 3.26 -4.09
C ASP A 69 1.14 3.32 -5.33
N PHE A 70 2.40 2.95 -5.19
CA PHE A 70 3.31 2.71 -6.30
C PHE A 70 3.62 1.23 -6.48
N GLN A 71 3.86 0.86 -7.74
CA GLN A 71 4.35 -0.46 -8.12
C GLN A 71 5.67 -0.33 -8.87
N PHE A 72 6.59 -1.21 -8.52
CA PHE A 72 7.85 -1.42 -9.22
C PHE A 72 7.81 -2.78 -9.87
N HIS A 73 8.07 -2.82 -11.16
CA HIS A 73 8.08 -4.04 -11.95
C HIS A 73 9.50 -4.52 -12.22
N PHE A 74 9.65 -5.80 -12.53
CA PHE A 74 10.92 -6.43 -12.88
C PHE A 74 12.00 -6.40 -11.79
N VAL A 75 11.61 -6.31 -10.53
CA VAL A 75 12.54 -6.37 -9.40
C VAL A 75 13.05 -7.80 -9.24
N LYS A 76 14.37 -8.01 -9.24
CA LYS A 76 14.96 -9.33 -9.00
C LYS A 76 14.73 -9.76 -7.55
N LEU A 77 14.47 -11.05 -7.36
CA LEU A 77 14.19 -11.58 -6.01
C LEU A 77 15.36 -11.38 -5.04
N GLU A 78 16.59 -11.44 -5.54
CA GLU A 78 17.81 -11.22 -4.76
C GLU A 78 17.94 -9.79 -4.23
N ASP A 79 17.43 -8.80 -4.97
CA ASP A 79 17.50 -7.37 -4.63
C ASP A 79 16.35 -6.93 -3.69
N VAL A 80 15.28 -7.72 -3.60
CA VAL A 80 14.08 -7.36 -2.83
C VAL A 80 14.42 -7.00 -1.39
N SER A 81 15.23 -7.80 -0.70
CA SER A 81 15.53 -7.57 0.72
C SER A 81 16.21 -6.22 0.96
N LYS A 82 17.18 -5.87 0.11
CA LYS A 82 17.90 -4.59 0.18
C LYS A 82 16.99 -3.43 -0.20
N GLY A 83 16.22 -3.57 -1.27
CA GLY A 83 15.27 -2.54 -1.68
C GLY A 83 14.21 -2.26 -0.62
N LEU A 84 13.69 -3.29 0.07
CA LEU A 84 12.75 -3.09 1.19
C LEU A 84 13.40 -2.36 2.37
N GLN A 85 14.67 -2.59 2.64
CA GLN A 85 15.41 -1.87 3.68
C GLN A 85 15.57 -0.40 3.29
N ASP A 86 15.99 -0.11 2.06
CA ASP A 86 16.13 1.25 1.56
C ASP A 86 14.80 2.03 1.68
N LEU A 87 13.66 1.40 1.36
CA LEU A 87 12.34 2.01 1.56
C LEU A 87 12.02 2.26 3.05
N ALA A 88 12.36 1.31 3.91
CA ALA A 88 12.07 1.40 5.34
C ALA A 88 12.85 2.55 6.01
N ASP A 89 14.07 2.83 5.56
CA ASP A 89 14.91 3.92 6.07
C ASP A 89 14.26 5.31 5.87
N TYR A 90 13.35 5.43 4.87
CA TYR A 90 12.51 6.61 4.64
C TYR A 90 11.10 6.50 5.21
N GLY A 91 10.85 5.50 6.08
CA GLY A 91 9.54 5.28 6.68
C GLY A 91 8.46 4.78 5.72
N LEU A 92 8.87 4.27 4.56
CA LEU A 92 7.98 3.62 3.59
C LEU A 92 7.82 2.14 3.92
N THR A 93 6.67 1.58 3.58
CA THR A 93 6.41 0.15 3.76
C THR A 93 5.73 -0.44 2.55
N THR A 94 5.97 -1.72 2.33
CA THR A 94 5.30 -2.54 1.32
C THR A 94 4.34 -3.53 1.97
N ARG A 95 4.33 -3.58 3.30
CA ARG A 95 3.61 -4.61 4.05
C ARG A 95 2.12 -4.55 3.79
N GLU A 96 1.53 -5.73 3.49
CA GLU A 96 0.10 -5.89 3.23
C GLU A 96 -0.43 -5.12 1.99
N ALA A 97 0.45 -4.60 1.15
CA ALA A 97 0.06 -4.02 -0.12
C ALA A 97 -0.47 -5.07 -1.12
N CYS A 98 -0.23 -6.35 -0.85
CA CYS A 98 -0.67 -7.50 -1.62
C CYS A 98 -1.38 -8.54 -0.74
N GLY A 99 -1.94 -9.58 -1.36
CA GLY A 99 -2.57 -10.70 -0.64
C GLY A 99 -3.98 -10.41 -0.12
N ASN A 100 -4.46 -11.31 0.72
CA ASN A 100 -5.77 -11.25 1.37
C ASN A 100 -5.68 -10.55 2.72
N THR A 101 -5.40 -9.27 2.67
CA THR A 101 -5.18 -8.39 3.83
C THR A 101 -6.00 -7.11 3.67
N VAL A 102 -6.01 -6.25 4.68
CA VAL A 102 -6.49 -4.89 4.51
C VAL A 102 -5.49 -4.13 3.63
N ARG A 103 -5.95 -3.77 2.44
CA ARG A 103 -5.17 -3.03 1.45
C ARG A 103 -4.95 -1.61 1.89
N ASN A 104 -4.20 -0.83 1.11
CA ASN A 104 -4.00 0.58 1.42
C ASN A 104 -5.33 1.27 1.72
N VAL A 105 -5.38 2.04 2.80
CA VAL A 105 -6.50 2.92 3.11
C VAL A 105 -6.37 4.16 2.25
N THR A 106 -7.35 4.40 1.39
CA THR A 106 -7.34 5.55 0.49
C THR A 106 -8.11 6.72 1.07
N ALA A 107 -7.77 7.94 0.67
CA ALA A 107 -8.56 9.13 0.94
C ALA A 107 -8.99 9.81 -0.38
N CYS A 108 -9.85 10.81 -0.28
CA CYS A 108 -10.12 11.68 -1.41
C CYS A 108 -8.81 12.23 -1.99
N HIS A 109 -8.64 12.18 -3.31
CA HIS A 109 -7.43 12.70 -3.98
C HIS A 109 -7.23 14.21 -3.82
N LYS A 110 -8.27 14.94 -3.41
CA LYS A 110 -8.26 16.39 -3.09
C LYS A 110 -8.24 16.66 -1.58
N ALA A 111 -8.05 15.66 -0.74
CA ALA A 111 -8.04 15.82 0.71
C ALA A 111 -7.03 16.89 1.15
N GLY A 112 -7.45 17.83 1.96
CA GLY A 112 -6.68 18.99 2.41
C GLY A 112 -6.65 20.18 1.46
N THR A 113 -7.26 20.09 0.26
CA THR A 113 -7.28 21.18 -0.74
C THR A 113 -8.65 21.44 -1.35
N CYS A 114 -9.62 20.58 -1.09
CA CYS A 114 -10.97 20.68 -1.65
C CYS A 114 -11.79 21.74 -0.88
N LYS A 115 -12.40 22.69 -1.59
CA LYS A 115 -13.24 23.72 -0.98
C LYS A 115 -14.51 23.16 -0.32
N GLU A 116 -14.95 21.98 -0.76
CA GLU A 116 -16.15 21.29 -0.25
C GLU A 116 -15.81 20.31 0.86
N GLU A 117 -14.55 20.25 1.28
CA GLU A 117 -14.10 19.36 2.32
C GLU A 117 -14.61 19.82 3.68
N ILE A 118 -15.29 18.92 4.40
CA ILE A 118 -15.82 19.20 5.73
C ILE A 118 -14.68 19.29 6.75
N PHE A 119 -13.69 18.37 6.63
CA PHE A 119 -12.42 18.38 7.33
C PHE A 119 -11.44 17.42 6.65
N ASP A 120 -10.12 17.60 6.89
CA ASP A 120 -9.08 16.72 6.35
C ASP A 120 -9.19 15.32 6.93
N VAL A 121 -9.55 14.35 6.07
CA VAL A 121 -9.73 12.94 6.45
C VAL A 121 -8.44 12.11 6.44
N ALA A 122 -7.34 12.64 5.93
CA ALA A 122 -6.10 11.89 5.81
C ALA A 122 -5.51 11.46 7.16
N PRO A 123 -5.56 12.24 8.25
CA PRO A 123 -5.13 11.80 9.57
C PRO A 123 -5.90 10.58 10.07
N TYR A 124 -7.20 10.51 9.80
CA TYR A 124 -8.06 9.38 10.17
C TYR A 124 -7.68 8.11 9.38
N GLY A 125 -7.49 8.26 8.06
CA GLY A 125 -7.03 7.16 7.21
C GLY A 125 -5.66 6.63 7.64
N LYS A 126 -4.75 7.51 8.05
CA LYS A 126 -3.44 7.13 8.60
C LYS A 126 -3.58 6.40 9.93
N ALA A 127 -4.44 6.87 10.82
CA ALA A 127 -4.69 6.21 12.11
C ALA A 127 -5.24 4.78 11.91
N VAL A 128 -6.21 4.60 11.00
CA VAL A 128 -6.75 3.29 10.65
C VAL A 128 -5.68 2.39 10.02
N THR A 129 -4.84 2.92 9.14
CA THR A 129 -3.71 2.15 8.57
C THR A 129 -2.77 1.66 9.66
N ASN A 130 -2.37 2.55 10.57
CA ASN A 130 -1.44 2.21 11.66
C ASN A 130 -2.03 1.18 12.63
N TYR A 131 -3.32 1.23 12.89
CA TYR A 131 -4.01 0.27 13.74
C TYR A 131 -4.10 -1.12 13.09
N LEU A 132 -4.39 -1.18 11.79
CA LEU A 132 -4.65 -2.43 11.09
C LEU A 132 -3.39 -3.13 10.57
N ILE A 133 -2.31 -2.36 10.30
CA ILE A 133 -1.06 -2.95 9.80
C ILE A 133 -0.48 -3.90 10.85
N ARG A 134 -0.12 -5.11 10.42
CA ARG A 134 0.36 -6.20 11.30
C ARG A 134 -0.65 -6.69 12.34
N HIS A 135 -1.89 -6.22 12.31
CA HIS A 135 -2.89 -6.72 13.24
C HIS A 135 -3.25 -8.18 12.89
N ALA A 136 -3.20 -9.08 13.87
CA ALA A 136 -3.32 -10.52 13.65
C ALA A 136 -4.58 -10.92 12.85
N VAL A 137 -5.72 -10.28 13.14
CA VAL A 137 -7.01 -10.55 12.47
C VAL A 137 -6.99 -10.18 10.99
N THR A 138 -6.13 -9.26 10.55
CA THR A 138 -6.09 -8.74 9.18
C THR A 138 -5.09 -9.44 8.26
N GLN A 139 -4.33 -10.42 8.77
CA GLN A 139 -3.24 -11.06 8.02
C GLN A 139 -3.70 -12.15 7.06
N ASN A 140 -4.85 -12.72 7.26
CA ASN A 140 -5.37 -13.82 6.44
C ASN A 140 -6.89 -13.71 6.30
N LEU A 141 -7.35 -12.68 5.63
CA LEU A 141 -8.77 -12.49 5.32
C LEU A 141 -9.20 -13.42 4.19
N PRO A 142 -10.49 -13.75 4.06
CA PRO A 142 -11.01 -14.53 2.92
C PRO A 142 -10.72 -13.87 1.57
N ARG A 143 -10.71 -12.53 1.53
CA ARG A 143 -10.40 -11.70 0.38
C ARG A 143 -9.69 -10.41 0.77
N LYS A 144 -9.08 -9.73 -0.22
CA LYS A 144 -8.58 -8.35 -0.07
C LYS A 144 -9.70 -7.45 0.43
N PHE A 145 -9.42 -6.67 1.47
CA PHE A 145 -10.36 -5.74 2.08
C PHE A 145 -9.92 -4.29 1.83
N LYS A 146 -10.84 -3.43 1.43
CA LYS A 146 -10.56 -2.06 0.99
C LYS A 146 -11.34 -1.05 1.81
N ILE A 147 -10.66 -0.03 2.29
CA ILE A 147 -11.23 1.08 3.07
C ILE A 147 -10.93 2.39 2.36
N SER A 148 -11.90 3.30 2.35
CA SER A 148 -11.74 4.66 1.82
C SER A 148 -12.36 5.71 2.71
N PHE A 149 -11.77 6.90 2.69
CA PHE A 149 -12.27 8.10 3.38
C PHE A 149 -12.58 9.20 2.38
N GLY A 150 -13.76 9.78 2.46
CA GLY A 150 -14.17 10.96 1.71
C GLY A 150 -14.31 12.17 2.64
N GLY A 151 -13.67 13.29 2.28
CA GLY A 151 -13.77 14.56 3.02
C GLY A 151 -15.05 15.34 2.73
N CYS A 152 -15.76 14.98 1.67
CA CYS A 152 -17.05 15.58 1.24
C CYS A 152 -17.95 14.50 0.64
N SER A 153 -19.21 14.87 0.36
CA SER A 153 -20.19 13.95 -0.23
C SER A 153 -19.94 13.64 -1.72
N GLY A 154 -19.20 14.48 -2.42
CA GLY A 154 -19.12 14.46 -3.89
C GLY A 154 -17.93 13.68 -4.48
N CYS A 155 -16.88 13.38 -3.71
CA CYS A 155 -15.64 12.81 -4.25
C CYS A 155 -15.25 11.44 -3.68
N GLY A 156 -16.10 10.85 -2.86
CA GLY A 156 -15.83 9.56 -2.24
C GLY A 156 -16.18 8.39 -3.14
N LEU A 157 -15.26 7.45 -3.31
CA LEU A 157 -15.53 6.13 -3.89
C LEU A 157 -16.11 5.18 -2.83
N ALA A 158 -16.77 5.73 -1.80
CA ALA A 158 -17.33 4.97 -0.69
C ALA A 158 -18.18 3.76 -1.14
N PRO A 159 -19.09 3.89 -2.14
CA PRO A 159 -19.98 2.80 -2.54
C PRO A 159 -19.28 1.58 -3.15
N ILE A 160 -18.03 1.71 -3.62
CA ILE A 160 -17.28 0.61 -4.24
C ILE A 160 -16.22 0.00 -3.31
N HIS A 161 -16.20 0.41 -2.05
CA HIS A 161 -15.28 -0.10 -1.03
C HIS A 161 -16.01 -1.00 -0.03
N ASP A 162 -15.28 -1.91 0.60
CA ASP A 162 -15.82 -2.77 1.65
C ASP A 162 -16.23 -1.92 2.87
N ILE A 163 -15.45 -0.87 3.19
CA ILE A 163 -15.82 0.21 4.11
C ILE A 163 -15.57 1.55 3.40
N GLY A 164 -16.62 2.31 3.17
CA GLY A 164 -16.57 3.68 2.68
C GLY A 164 -17.06 4.65 3.75
N LEU A 165 -16.21 5.59 4.14
CA LEU A 165 -16.50 6.58 5.20
C LEU A 165 -16.51 7.99 4.59
N ASN A 166 -17.54 8.76 4.88
CA ASN A 166 -17.63 10.16 4.48
C ASN A 166 -17.67 11.06 5.72
N ALA A 167 -16.90 12.15 5.68
CA ALA A 167 -16.87 13.16 6.73
C ALA A 167 -18.25 13.78 6.93
N GLN A 168 -18.66 13.96 8.17
CA GLN A 168 -19.86 14.67 8.58
C GLN A 168 -19.62 15.35 9.93
N ILE A 169 -20.17 16.55 10.10
CA ILE A 169 -20.25 17.24 11.39
C ILE A 169 -21.70 17.15 11.86
N ARG A 170 -21.90 16.62 13.04
CA ARG A 170 -23.21 16.69 13.73
C ARG A 170 -23.14 17.82 14.72
N ASN A 171 -24.04 18.80 14.60
CA ASN A 171 -24.26 19.75 15.67
C ASN A 171 -24.75 18.95 16.90
N LYS A 172 -24.11 19.14 18.05
CA LYS A 172 -24.71 18.69 19.29
C LYS A 172 -25.76 19.74 19.65
N ASP A 173 -27.05 19.39 19.54
CA ASP A 173 -28.12 20.11 20.20
C ASP A 173 -27.95 19.96 21.71
#